data_d2f91bf7b5dc0c504f8e316cc070080c
#
_entry.id   d2f91bf7b5dc0c504f8e316cc070080c
#
_cell.length_a   1.000
_cell.length_b   1.000
_cell.length_c   1.000
_cell.angle_alpha   90.00
_cell.angle_beta   90.00
_cell.angle_gamma   90.00
#
_symmetry.space_group_name_H-M   'P 1'
#
loop_
_entity.id
_entity.type
_entity.pdbx_description
1 polymer ?
#
loop_
_entity_poly.entity_id
_entity_poly.type
_entity_poly.pdbx_seq_one_letter_code
_entity_poly.pdbx_strand_id
1 'polypeptide(L)'
;MLAAKFRVIFPHLDERQRRLLLGAEARALGRGGIRVVARAAGVREATVSLGVDELEAGAEPLGRARRPGGGRKRAAELDPGLRPALLALVEPEERGDPMSPLRWTTKSTRTLAAELARQGHKVSADTVGDLLREEGFSLQGNAKTIEGRQHPDRDAQFRYISGQARAHQAAGEPVISVDTKKKELVGTFRNGGREWRPKGEPAPVATHDFPDGELGKAIPYGIYDVAADAGWVSVGTDHDTAAFAVESIRRWWNAAGQAVYPGARRLLVTADAGGSNSYRTRAWKAELAAFALEAGLTVTVCHFPPGTSKWNKIEHRLFSHITMNWRGRPLTSHEVIVNTIAATTTRTGLTVRAELDPGSYDTGVKISDEQLASLPLDRHGWHGDWNYTLRPEHPRLPAAAPAAAPPARRDSTSWAHPALTGMPPADWTQLADALVIPYQAHREAALHIARGGPARRKPAGGYPPALTLPEMILITILRARFRLPLRILADLFGVVIGTIAKAERQIRPLLDQRHHVIEPAGTSFKTLGELAAYAAAHSVTLGSATEAAS
;
A
#
# COMPACT_ATOMS: atom_id res chain seq x y z
N MET A 1 68.81 26.98 4.53
CA MET A 1 67.44 27.52 4.63
C MET A 1 66.51 26.96 3.52
N LEU A 2 66.81 27.10 2.21
CA LEU A 2 65.96 26.58 1.11
C LEU A 2 65.63 25.10 1.17
N ALA A 3 66.62 24.21 1.41
CA ALA A 3 66.39 22.75 1.49
C ALA A 3 65.43 22.37 2.64
N ALA A 4 65.50 23.07 3.77
CA ALA A 4 64.55 22.85 4.88
C ALA A 4 63.13 23.30 4.50
N LYS A 5 62.98 24.43 3.82
CA LYS A 5 61.72 24.96 3.28
C LYS A 5 61.07 23.94 2.32
N PHE A 6 61.81 23.43 1.37
CA PHE A 6 61.33 22.47 0.38
C PHE A 6 60.93 21.14 1.04
N ARG A 7 61.65 20.67 2.03
CA ARG A 7 61.33 19.44 2.75
C ARG A 7 59.96 19.51 3.45
N VAL A 8 59.64 20.68 3.99
CA VAL A 8 58.36 20.87 4.67
C VAL A 8 57.21 21.04 3.69
N ILE A 9 57.38 21.81 2.58
CA ILE A 9 56.26 22.18 1.75
C ILE A 9 55.98 21.19 0.60
N PHE A 10 56.95 20.46 0.08
CA PHE A 10 56.78 19.52 -1.05
C PHE A 10 55.75 18.42 -0.82
N PRO A 11 55.59 17.85 0.37
CA PRO A 11 54.52 16.87 0.60
C PRO A 11 53.11 17.41 0.32
N HIS A 12 52.91 18.69 0.41
CA HIS A 12 51.61 19.36 0.23
C HIS A 12 51.38 19.90 -1.18
N LEU A 13 52.34 19.79 -2.08
CA LEU A 13 52.28 20.33 -3.43
C LEU A 13 52.30 19.20 -4.48
N ASP A 14 51.50 19.38 -5.55
CA ASP A 14 51.62 18.55 -6.74
C ASP A 14 52.89 18.86 -7.56
N GLU A 15 53.15 18.05 -8.60
CA GLU A 15 54.35 18.18 -9.44
C GLU A 15 54.48 19.57 -10.08
N ARG A 16 53.38 20.14 -10.57
CA ARG A 16 53.37 21.47 -11.20
C ARG A 16 53.61 22.55 -10.15
N GLN A 17 52.95 22.49 -9.04
CA GLN A 17 53.09 23.44 -7.94
C GLN A 17 54.49 23.47 -7.40
N ARG A 18 55.14 22.29 -7.23
CA ARG A 18 56.57 22.18 -6.85
C ARG A 18 57.44 22.89 -7.88
N ARG A 19 57.22 22.64 -9.18
CA ARG A 19 58.00 23.23 -10.25
C ARG A 19 57.86 24.77 -10.29
N LEU A 20 56.64 25.26 -10.15
CA LEU A 20 56.38 26.71 -10.09
C LEU A 20 57.03 27.36 -8.85
N LEU A 21 56.94 26.68 -7.67
CA LEU A 21 57.60 27.18 -6.48
C LEU A 21 59.12 27.23 -6.66
N LEU A 22 59.72 26.19 -7.25
CA LEU A 22 61.14 26.19 -7.56
C LEU A 22 61.53 27.29 -8.53
N GLY A 23 60.69 27.56 -9.56
CA GLY A 23 60.89 28.67 -10.50
C GLY A 23 60.79 30.05 -9.83
N ALA A 24 59.81 30.23 -8.94
CA ALA A 24 59.65 31.46 -8.18
C ALA A 24 60.86 31.75 -7.26
N GLU A 25 61.31 30.74 -6.54
CA GLU A 25 62.52 30.87 -5.68
C GLU A 25 63.79 31.18 -6.51
N ALA A 26 63.93 30.52 -7.68
CA ALA A 26 65.07 30.78 -8.56
C ALA A 26 65.07 32.20 -9.12
N ARG A 27 63.89 32.74 -9.46
CA ARG A 27 63.75 34.15 -9.90
C ARG A 27 64.06 35.13 -8.78
N ALA A 28 63.60 34.86 -7.56
CA ALA A 28 63.88 35.70 -6.39
C ALA A 28 65.38 35.77 -6.06
N LEU A 29 66.14 34.71 -6.30
CA LEU A 29 67.58 34.67 -6.12
C LEU A 29 68.40 35.31 -7.23
N GLY A 30 67.82 35.56 -8.40
CA GLY A 30 68.47 36.18 -9.54
C GLY A 30 69.56 35.31 -10.17
N ARG A 31 70.67 35.95 -10.58
CA ARG A 31 71.74 35.28 -11.34
C ARG A 31 72.34 34.07 -10.58
N GLY A 32 72.21 32.87 -11.18
CA GLY A 32 72.68 31.62 -10.59
C GLY A 32 71.65 30.94 -9.70
N GLY A 33 70.42 31.54 -9.50
CA GLY A 33 69.36 31.01 -8.66
C GLY A 33 68.90 29.61 -9.07
N ILE A 34 68.79 29.29 -10.37
CA ILE A 34 68.40 27.98 -10.90
C ILE A 34 69.29 26.87 -10.31
N ARG A 35 70.61 27.04 -10.34
CA ARG A 35 71.59 26.04 -9.81
C ARG A 35 71.45 25.87 -8.29
N VAL A 36 71.30 26.98 -7.57
CA VAL A 36 71.13 26.98 -6.11
C VAL A 36 69.87 26.25 -5.69
N VAL A 37 68.77 26.57 -6.32
CA VAL A 37 67.45 25.98 -6.04
C VAL A 37 67.44 24.49 -6.43
N ALA A 38 67.96 24.15 -7.61
CA ALA A 38 68.04 22.76 -8.07
C ALA A 38 68.78 21.88 -7.08
N ARG A 39 69.99 22.35 -6.58
CA ARG A 39 70.75 21.68 -5.56
C ARG A 39 70.05 21.54 -4.23
N ALA A 40 69.34 22.63 -3.79
CA ALA A 40 68.62 22.64 -2.53
C ALA A 40 67.39 21.70 -2.54
N ALA A 41 66.76 21.56 -3.70
CA ALA A 41 65.56 20.73 -3.89
C ALA A 41 65.87 19.29 -4.32
N GLY A 42 67.14 18.96 -4.70
CA GLY A 42 67.49 17.65 -5.22
C GLY A 42 66.88 17.32 -6.59
N VAL A 43 66.66 18.34 -7.42
CA VAL A 43 66.09 18.18 -8.76
C VAL A 43 67.08 18.63 -9.86
N ARG A 44 66.79 18.31 -11.12
CA ARG A 44 67.56 18.78 -12.27
C ARG A 44 67.34 20.28 -12.50
N GLU A 45 68.37 21.00 -12.94
CA GLU A 45 68.33 22.42 -13.29
C GLU A 45 67.23 22.68 -14.33
N ALA A 46 67.06 21.78 -15.32
CA ALA A 46 65.99 21.86 -16.33
C ALA A 46 64.56 21.90 -15.73
N THR A 47 64.35 21.23 -14.59
CA THR A 47 63.03 21.26 -13.88
C THR A 47 62.78 22.64 -13.29
N VAL A 48 63.80 23.28 -12.75
CA VAL A 48 63.71 24.65 -12.20
C VAL A 48 63.55 25.68 -13.32
N SER A 49 64.36 25.53 -14.40
CA SER A 49 64.25 26.38 -15.59
C SER A 49 62.86 26.36 -16.19
N LEU A 50 62.28 25.15 -16.36
CA LEU A 50 60.91 25.00 -16.84
C LEU A 50 59.91 25.72 -15.93
N GLY A 51 60.14 25.73 -14.63
CA GLY A 51 59.29 26.47 -13.68
C GLY A 51 59.41 28.00 -13.82
N VAL A 52 60.65 28.49 -14.13
CA VAL A 52 60.90 29.92 -14.47
C VAL A 52 60.15 30.27 -15.74
N ASP A 53 60.33 29.50 -16.81
CA ASP A 53 59.72 29.71 -18.11
C ASP A 53 58.19 29.75 -18.02
N GLU A 54 57.61 28.82 -17.22
CA GLU A 54 56.14 28.79 -16.99
C GLU A 54 55.61 30.06 -16.28
N LEU A 55 56.39 30.60 -15.33
CA LEU A 55 56.05 31.84 -14.63
C LEU A 55 56.23 33.06 -15.51
N GLU A 56 57.25 33.12 -16.35
CA GLU A 56 57.53 34.21 -17.28
C GLU A 56 56.50 34.26 -18.43
N ALA A 57 56.05 33.10 -18.85
CA ALA A 57 54.98 32.99 -19.84
C ALA A 57 53.59 33.44 -19.33
N GLY A 58 53.49 33.82 -18.05
CA GLY A 58 52.22 34.27 -17.46
C GLY A 58 51.12 33.21 -17.47
N ALA A 59 51.46 31.94 -17.38
CA ALA A 59 50.52 30.85 -17.46
C ALA A 59 49.47 30.91 -16.34
N GLU A 60 48.19 30.94 -16.71
CA GLU A 60 47.04 30.97 -15.81
C GLU A 60 47.06 29.82 -14.81
N PRO A 61 46.64 30.03 -13.55
CA PRO A 61 46.50 28.97 -12.57
C PRO A 61 45.54 27.89 -13.09
N LEU A 62 46.00 26.67 -13.14
CA LEU A 62 45.17 25.50 -13.51
C LEU A 62 44.46 24.95 -12.27
N GLY A 63 43.17 24.72 -12.37
CA GLY A 63 42.42 24.00 -11.33
C GLY A 63 42.74 22.50 -11.19
N ARG A 64 43.85 22.03 -11.85
CA ARG A 64 44.32 20.66 -11.89
C ARG A 64 45.84 20.59 -12.01
N ALA A 65 46.42 19.48 -11.55
CA ALA A 65 47.88 19.27 -11.55
C ALA A 65 48.53 19.19 -12.94
N ARG A 66 47.80 18.83 -13.97
CA ARG A 66 48.33 18.63 -15.34
C ARG A 66 47.65 19.54 -16.36
N ARG A 67 48.39 19.97 -17.36
CA ARG A 67 47.85 20.71 -18.52
C ARG A 67 46.81 19.89 -19.29
N PRO A 68 45.86 20.51 -20.00
CA PRO A 68 44.98 19.82 -20.95
C PRO A 68 45.84 18.94 -21.90
N GLY A 69 45.47 17.65 -22.07
CA GLY A 69 46.22 16.69 -22.88
C GLY A 69 47.42 16.01 -22.17
N GLY A 70 47.80 16.46 -20.97
CA GLY A 70 48.95 15.91 -20.20
C GLY A 70 48.61 14.64 -19.39
N GLY A 71 47.50 13.94 -19.67
CA GLY A 71 47.12 12.70 -19.03
C GLY A 71 47.46 11.44 -19.81
N ARG A 72 47.10 10.27 -19.28
CA ARG A 72 47.13 9.01 -20.03
C ARG A 72 46.14 9.15 -21.20
N LYS A 73 46.59 8.86 -22.43
CA LYS A 73 45.73 8.83 -23.61
C LYS A 73 44.54 7.91 -23.36
N ARG A 74 43.37 8.28 -23.90
CA ARG A 74 42.15 7.45 -23.78
C ARG A 74 42.38 6.09 -24.48
N ALA A 75 41.72 5.06 -23.97
CA ALA A 75 41.88 3.71 -24.53
C ALA A 75 41.49 3.67 -26.03
N ALA A 76 40.44 4.38 -26.43
CA ALA A 76 39.99 4.48 -27.82
C ALA A 76 40.95 5.32 -28.72
N GLU A 77 41.79 6.18 -28.15
CA GLU A 77 42.84 6.90 -28.89
C GLU A 77 44.05 6.03 -29.12
N LEU A 78 44.35 5.10 -28.19
CA LEU A 78 45.48 4.16 -28.28
C LEU A 78 45.13 2.94 -29.13
N ASP A 79 43.85 2.60 -29.17
CA ASP A 79 43.30 1.47 -29.90
C ASP A 79 42.07 1.93 -30.69
N PRO A 80 42.25 2.41 -31.93
CA PRO A 80 41.16 2.87 -32.77
C PRO A 80 40.10 1.79 -33.09
N GLY A 81 40.51 0.50 -33.03
CA GLY A 81 39.62 -0.65 -33.24
C GLY A 81 38.68 -0.96 -32.07
N LEU A 82 39.02 -0.46 -30.89
CA LEU A 82 38.27 -0.78 -29.66
C LEU A 82 36.79 -0.37 -29.72
N ARG A 83 36.52 0.84 -30.19
CA ARG A 83 35.13 1.36 -30.26
C ARG A 83 34.28 0.60 -31.29
N PRO A 84 34.73 0.38 -32.55
CA PRO A 84 34.00 -0.47 -33.49
C PRO A 84 33.77 -1.89 -32.97
N ALA A 85 34.79 -2.50 -32.35
CA ALA A 85 34.68 -3.85 -31.79
C ALA A 85 33.63 -3.90 -30.64
N LEU A 86 33.58 -2.89 -29.77
CA LEU A 86 32.57 -2.77 -28.71
C LEU A 86 31.16 -2.68 -29.31
N LEU A 87 30.96 -1.83 -30.31
CA LEU A 87 29.65 -1.66 -30.96
C LEU A 87 29.21 -2.94 -31.68
N ALA A 88 30.11 -3.62 -32.38
CA ALA A 88 29.84 -4.91 -33.01
C ALA A 88 29.44 -6.01 -32.02
N LEU A 89 29.95 -5.98 -30.78
CA LEU A 89 29.54 -6.89 -29.71
C LEU A 89 28.16 -6.54 -29.14
N VAL A 90 27.78 -5.28 -29.14
CA VAL A 90 26.52 -4.80 -28.59
C VAL A 90 25.40 -4.95 -29.61
N GLU A 91 25.66 -4.71 -30.90
CA GLU A 91 24.67 -4.69 -31.98
C GLU A 91 23.81 -5.96 -32.09
N PRO A 92 24.36 -7.20 -32.03
CA PRO A 92 23.55 -8.42 -32.09
C PRO A 92 22.63 -8.61 -30.88
N GLU A 93 23.01 -8.03 -29.73
CA GLU A 93 22.26 -8.06 -28.47
C GLU A 93 21.49 -6.76 -28.24
N GLU A 94 21.62 -5.84 -29.17
CA GLU A 94 20.90 -4.58 -29.12
C GLU A 94 19.41 -4.84 -29.35
N ARG A 95 18.62 -4.34 -28.43
CA ARG A 95 17.17 -4.33 -28.54
C ARG A 95 16.74 -2.89 -28.70
N GLY A 96 15.81 -2.66 -29.56
CA GLY A 96 15.26 -1.34 -29.83
C GLY A 96 13.81 -1.42 -30.25
N ASP A 97 13.10 -0.33 -30.06
CA ASP A 97 11.79 -0.14 -30.66
C ASP A 97 12.01 0.32 -32.12
N PRO A 98 11.51 -0.42 -33.14
CA PRO A 98 11.63 -0.03 -34.55
C PRO A 98 11.07 1.37 -34.85
N MET A 99 10.21 1.90 -33.98
CA MET A 99 9.56 3.23 -34.10
C MET A 99 10.23 4.31 -33.27
N SER A 100 11.31 4.00 -32.53
CA SER A 100 11.97 4.89 -31.57
C SER A 100 13.49 4.72 -31.61
N PRO A 101 14.29 5.80 -31.35
CA PRO A 101 15.74 5.70 -31.24
C PRO A 101 16.24 5.04 -29.92
N LEU A 102 15.36 4.43 -29.16
CA LEU A 102 15.71 3.72 -27.91
C LEU A 102 16.53 2.47 -28.22
N ARG A 103 17.71 2.38 -27.61
CA ARG A 103 18.67 1.27 -27.77
C ARG A 103 19.08 0.74 -26.39
N TRP A 104 19.20 -0.60 -26.24
CA TRP A 104 19.69 -1.24 -25.01
C TRP A 104 20.36 -2.56 -25.26
N THR A 105 21.23 -2.98 -24.36
CA THR A 105 21.88 -4.29 -24.35
C THR A 105 21.71 -4.96 -23.00
N THR A 106 21.62 -6.29 -22.98
CA THR A 106 21.59 -7.11 -21.76
C THR A 106 22.98 -7.53 -21.28
N LYS A 107 24.04 -7.34 -22.08
CA LYS A 107 25.41 -7.71 -21.69
C LYS A 107 25.95 -6.82 -20.58
N SER A 108 26.61 -7.40 -19.60
CA SER A 108 27.32 -6.63 -18.57
C SER A 108 28.63 -6.04 -19.12
N THR A 109 29.04 -4.89 -18.58
CA THR A 109 30.32 -4.27 -18.95
C THR A 109 31.53 -5.19 -18.69
N ARG A 110 31.44 -6.08 -17.69
CA ARG A 110 32.46 -7.10 -17.42
C ARG A 110 32.52 -8.15 -18.51
N THR A 111 31.41 -8.63 -18.97
CA THR A 111 31.29 -9.60 -20.07
C THR A 111 31.81 -9.00 -21.38
N LEU A 112 31.45 -7.74 -21.67
CA LEU A 112 31.96 -7.03 -22.84
C LEU A 112 33.47 -6.80 -22.77
N ALA A 113 34.01 -6.40 -21.63
CA ALA A 113 35.44 -6.22 -21.44
C ALA A 113 36.24 -7.55 -21.62
N ALA A 114 35.69 -8.67 -21.10
CA ALA A 114 36.31 -9.99 -21.27
C ALA A 114 36.33 -10.42 -22.73
N GLU A 115 35.24 -10.19 -23.46
CA GLU A 115 35.14 -10.52 -24.88
C GLU A 115 36.07 -9.66 -25.75
N LEU A 116 36.12 -8.35 -25.49
CA LEU A 116 37.05 -7.44 -26.13
C LEU A 116 38.52 -7.84 -25.87
N ALA A 117 38.83 -8.27 -24.63
CA ALA A 117 40.18 -8.77 -24.32
C ALA A 117 40.52 -10.04 -25.11
N ARG A 118 39.56 -10.94 -25.34
CA ARG A 118 39.70 -12.13 -26.19
C ARG A 118 39.97 -11.77 -27.65
N GLN A 119 39.39 -10.64 -28.12
CA GLN A 119 39.62 -10.10 -29.46
C GLN A 119 40.92 -9.28 -29.59
N GLY A 120 41.70 -9.15 -28.51
CA GLY A 120 42.99 -8.46 -28.49
C GLY A 120 42.95 -7.02 -27.97
N HIS A 121 41.78 -6.50 -27.60
CA HIS A 121 41.59 -5.15 -27.06
C HIS A 121 41.75 -5.13 -25.55
N LYS A 122 42.78 -4.45 -25.02
CA LYS A 122 43.02 -4.33 -23.57
C LYS A 122 42.18 -3.20 -22.96
N VAL A 123 41.02 -3.53 -22.37
CA VAL A 123 40.08 -2.56 -21.80
C VAL A 123 39.52 -3.06 -20.48
N SER A 124 39.29 -2.14 -19.53
CA SER A 124 38.60 -2.44 -18.28
C SER A 124 37.10 -2.33 -18.43
N ALA A 125 36.32 -2.98 -17.54
CA ALA A 125 34.88 -2.88 -17.49
C ALA A 125 34.38 -1.43 -17.27
N ASP A 126 35.13 -0.64 -16.51
CA ASP A 126 34.82 0.78 -16.27
C ASP A 126 34.97 1.60 -17.55
N THR A 127 36.10 1.37 -18.30
CA THR A 127 36.32 2.02 -19.60
C THR A 127 35.25 1.61 -20.63
N VAL A 128 34.81 0.35 -20.63
CA VAL A 128 33.67 -0.08 -21.46
C VAL A 128 32.38 0.69 -21.08
N GLY A 129 32.13 0.86 -19.78
CA GLY A 129 31.00 1.66 -19.30
C GLY A 129 31.08 3.13 -19.73
N ASP A 130 32.29 3.71 -19.73
CA ASP A 130 32.49 5.09 -20.21
C ASP A 130 32.27 5.21 -21.71
N LEU A 131 32.80 4.28 -22.49
CA LEU A 131 32.60 4.23 -23.95
C LEU A 131 31.12 4.07 -24.31
N LEU A 132 30.41 3.18 -23.62
CA LEU A 132 28.95 3.04 -23.82
C LEU A 132 28.20 4.34 -23.52
N ARG A 133 28.58 5.08 -22.47
CA ARG A 133 27.95 6.40 -22.17
C ARG A 133 28.27 7.43 -23.26
N GLU A 134 29.48 7.41 -23.80
CA GLU A 134 29.86 8.27 -24.95
C GLU A 134 29.02 7.95 -26.19
N GLU A 135 28.60 6.69 -26.37
CA GLU A 135 27.71 6.23 -27.44
C GLU A 135 26.21 6.41 -27.11
N GLY A 136 25.87 7.09 -26.01
CA GLY A 136 24.49 7.39 -25.63
C GLY A 136 23.77 6.32 -24.82
N PHE A 137 24.48 5.24 -24.43
CA PHE A 137 23.91 4.22 -23.54
C PHE A 137 23.95 4.67 -22.08
N SER A 138 22.89 4.37 -21.32
CA SER A 138 22.85 4.54 -19.88
C SER A 138 22.04 3.44 -19.22
N LEU A 139 22.33 3.16 -17.93
CA LEU A 139 21.54 2.21 -17.16
C LEU A 139 20.17 2.83 -16.86
N GLN A 140 19.13 2.28 -17.45
CA GLN A 140 17.76 2.71 -17.27
C GLN A 140 16.93 1.63 -16.58
N GLY A 141 16.10 2.02 -15.64
CA GLY A 141 15.03 1.18 -15.13
C GLY A 141 13.78 1.30 -16.01
N ASN A 142 12.90 0.32 -15.94
CA ASN A 142 11.61 0.40 -16.63
C ASN A 142 10.83 1.62 -16.13
N ALA A 143 10.44 2.51 -17.03
CA ALA A 143 9.60 3.65 -16.74
C ALA A 143 8.13 3.31 -17.05
N LYS A 144 7.24 3.53 -16.10
CA LYS A 144 5.78 3.41 -16.30
C LYS A 144 5.25 4.66 -17.04
N THR A 145 5.61 4.81 -18.31
CA THR A 145 5.25 5.97 -19.14
C THR A 145 4.11 5.70 -20.10
N ILE A 146 3.88 4.43 -20.44
CA ILE A 146 2.80 4.05 -21.35
C ILE A 146 1.49 4.05 -20.57
N GLU A 147 0.67 5.07 -20.78
CA GLU A 147 -0.71 5.10 -20.32
C GLU A 147 -1.58 4.47 -21.41
N GLY A 148 -2.50 3.60 -21.01
CA GLY A 148 -3.52 3.08 -21.91
C GLY A 148 -4.43 4.19 -22.46
N ARG A 149 -5.42 3.82 -23.28
CA ARG A 149 -6.40 4.76 -23.85
C ARG A 149 -7.04 5.58 -22.72
N GLN A 150 -6.88 6.89 -22.77
CA GLN A 150 -7.43 7.80 -21.77
C GLN A 150 -8.91 8.06 -22.04
N HIS A 151 -9.70 8.16 -20.94
CA HIS A 151 -11.11 8.56 -21.05
C HIS A 151 -11.20 10.03 -21.46
N PRO A 152 -12.09 10.42 -22.41
CA PRO A 152 -12.21 11.82 -22.85
C PRO A 152 -12.52 12.78 -21.70
N ASP A 153 -13.30 12.38 -20.71
CA ASP A 153 -13.68 13.21 -19.57
C ASP A 153 -12.67 13.19 -18.42
N ARG A 154 -11.47 12.65 -18.64
CA ARG A 154 -10.43 12.49 -17.62
C ARG A 154 -10.17 13.81 -16.86
N ASP A 155 -9.83 14.86 -17.57
CA ASP A 155 -9.43 16.13 -16.95
C ASP A 155 -10.61 16.85 -16.27
N ALA A 156 -11.83 16.67 -16.81
CA ALA A 156 -13.05 17.18 -16.19
C ALA A 156 -13.34 16.45 -14.88
N GLN A 157 -13.15 15.10 -14.82
CA GLN A 157 -13.31 14.34 -13.60
C GLN A 157 -12.27 14.72 -12.53
N PHE A 158 -11.00 14.94 -12.90
CA PHE A 158 -9.99 15.42 -11.95
C PHE A 158 -10.35 16.79 -11.36
N ARG A 159 -10.88 17.71 -12.19
CA ARG A 159 -11.38 19.00 -11.70
C ARG A 159 -12.56 18.84 -10.75
N TYR A 160 -13.47 17.92 -11.07
CA TYR A 160 -14.62 17.60 -10.23
C TYR A 160 -14.18 17.07 -8.86
N ILE A 161 -13.31 16.05 -8.82
CA ILE A 161 -12.73 15.51 -7.59
C ILE A 161 -12.04 16.61 -6.76
N SER A 162 -11.23 17.47 -7.41
CA SER A 162 -10.56 18.59 -6.74
C SER A 162 -11.54 19.60 -6.15
N GLY A 163 -12.65 19.85 -6.85
CA GLY A 163 -13.74 20.72 -6.36
C GLY A 163 -14.40 20.14 -5.11
N GLN A 164 -14.77 18.87 -5.14
CA GLN A 164 -15.34 18.15 -4.00
C GLN A 164 -14.39 18.13 -2.80
N ALA A 165 -13.11 17.84 -3.03
CA ALA A 165 -12.11 17.82 -1.96
C ALA A 165 -11.95 19.18 -1.29
N ARG A 166 -11.83 20.26 -2.07
CA ARG A 166 -11.75 21.64 -1.53
C ARG A 166 -12.99 22.02 -0.73
N ALA A 167 -14.18 21.67 -1.23
CA ALA A 167 -15.44 21.97 -0.54
C ALA A 167 -15.55 21.25 0.81
N HIS A 168 -15.13 19.98 0.91
CA HIS A 168 -15.11 19.24 2.16
C HIS A 168 -14.06 19.83 3.13
N GLN A 169 -12.83 20.06 2.66
CA GLN A 169 -11.77 20.64 3.50
C GLN A 169 -12.12 22.04 4.01
N ALA A 170 -12.70 22.89 3.17
CA ALA A 170 -13.15 24.23 3.58
C ALA A 170 -14.24 24.20 4.66
N ALA A 171 -15.02 23.11 4.71
CA ALA A 171 -16.03 22.88 5.73
C ALA A 171 -15.49 22.14 6.97
N GLY A 172 -14.19 21.86 7.07
CA GLY A 172 -13.60 21.09 8.16
C GLY A 172 -13.94 19.60 8.13
N GLU A 173 -14.41 19.09 6.99
CA GLU A 173 -14.83 17.69 6.82
C GLU A 173 -13.68 16.83 6.28
N PRO A 174 -13.58 15.56 6.68
CA PRO A 174 -12.53 14.65 6.24
C PRO A 174 -12.57 14.35 4.74
N VAL A 175 -11.38 14.27 4.14
CA VAL A 175 -11.14 13.84 2.78
C VAL A 175 -10.10 12.74 2.80
N ILE A 176 -10.49 11.53 2.43
CA ILE A 176 -9.58 10.39 2.38
C ILE A 176 -9.35 9.89 0.95
N SER A 177 -8.13 9.41 0.73
CA SER A 177 -7.74 8.70 -0.49
C SER A 177 -7.49 7.25 -0.11
N VAL A 178 -8.16 6.32 -0.77
CA VAL A 178 -8.11 4.89 -0.42
C VAL A 178 -7.67 4.03 -1.59
N ASP A 179 -6.94 2.96 -1.27
CA ASP A 179 -6.58 1.93 -2.25
C ASP A 179 -5.97 0.69 -1.56
N THR A 180 -5.89 -0.41 -2.32
CA THR A 180 -5.13 -1.60 -1.92
C THR A 180 -3.71 -1.51 -2.46
N LYS A 181 -2.70 -1.49 -1.57
CA LYS A 181 -1.31 -1.63 -1.98
C LYS A 181 -1.09 -3.03 -2.57
N LYS A 182 -0.13 -3.15 -3.50
CA LYS A 182 0.30 -4.45 -4.02
C LYS A 182 0.41 -5.48 -2.88
N LYS A 183 -0.20 -6.64 -3.07
CA LYS A 183 -0.14 -7.78 -2.15
C LYS A 183 1.28 -8.32 -2.09
N GLU A 184 1.77 -8.58 -0.88
CA GLU A 184 3.13 -9.06 -0.66
C GLU A 184 3.10 -10.50 -0.10
N LEU A 185 4.04 -11.32 -0.55
CA LEU A 185 4.26 -12.64 0.03
C LEU A 185 4.87 -12.46 1.43
N VAL A 186 4.37 -13.21 2.40
CA VAL A 186 4.92 -13.22 3.76
C VAL A 186 5.93 -14.37 3.86
N GLY A 187 7.16 -14.04 4.28
CA GLY A 187 8.24 -15.01 4.40
C GLY A 187 9.61 -14.44 4.07
N THR A 188 10.61 -15.33 4.01
CA THR A 188 12.00 -14.98 3.70
C THR A 188 12.24 -14.78 2.21
N PHE A 189 11.36 -14.02 1.54
CA PHE A 189 11.45 -13.74 0.12
C PHE A 189 12.32 -12.52 -0.17
N ARG A 190 12.95 -12.51 -1.36
CA ARG A 190 13.72 -11.36 -1.82
C ARG A 190 12.80 -10.16 -2.06
N ASN A 191 13.07 -9.07 -1.35
CA ASN A 191 12.45 -7.79 -1.64
C ASN A 191 13.41 -6.88 -2.44
N GLY A 192 12.84 -6.06 -3.33
CA GLY A 192 13.62 -5.17 -4.19
C GLY A 192 14.35 -4.08 -3.38
N GLY A 193 15.54 -3.69 -3.86
CA GLY A 193 16.36 -2.65 -3.23
C GLY A 193 17.55 -3.21 -2.44
N ARG A 194 18.16 -2.35 -1.60
CA ARG A 194 19.34 -2.66 -0.78
C ARG A 194 19.19 -1.98 0.57
N GLU A 195 19.69 -2.61 1.63
CA GLU A 195 19.89 -2.00 2.96
C GLU A 195 21.35 -2.04 3.36
N TRP A 196 21.75 -1.17 4.29
CA TRP A 196 23.09 -1.20 4.84
C TRP A 196 23.24 -2.36 5.82
N ARG A 197 24.25 -3.22 5.54
CA ARG A 197 24.64 -4.36 6.39
C ARG A 197 26.16 -4.48 6.43
N PRO A 198 26.73 -5.21 7.38
CA PRO A 198 28.14 -5.54 7.38
C PRO A 198 28.56 -6.15 6.04
N LYS A 199 29.77 -5.82 5.60
CA LYS A 199 30.30 -6.30 4.32
C LYS A 199 30.41 -7.83 4.34
N GLY A 200 29.78 -8.49 3.38
CA GLY A 200 29.78 -9.95 3.28
C GLY A 200 28.63 -10.65 4.00
N GLU A 201 27.77 -9.93 4.69
CA GLU A 201 26.63 -10.47 5.47
C GLU A 201 25.28 -10.02 4.91
N PRO A 202 24.90 -10.41 3.68
CA PRO A 202 23.58 -10.10 3.15
C PRO A 202 22.49 -10.85 3.94
N ALA A 203 21.26 -10.31 3.98
CA ALA A 203 20.13 -11.06 4.51
C ALA A 203 19.91 -12.35 3.69
N PRO A 204 19.92 -13.53 4.29
CA PRO A 204 19.58 -14.76 3.59
C PRO A 204 18.09 -14.71 3.21
N VAL A 205 17.79 -15.11 1.98
CA VAL A 205 16.43 -15.24 1.47
C VAL A 205 16.28 -16.56 0.74
N ALA A 206 15.03 -17.02 0.58
CA ALA A 206 14.72 -18.24 -0.15
C ALA A 206 15.18 -18.13 -1.62
N THR A 207 15.65 -19.24 -2.18
CA THR A 207 16.07 -19.32 -3.58
C THR A 207 14.88 -19.31 -4.55
N HIS A 208 13.69 -19.68 -4.07
CA HIS A 208 12.44 -19.72 -4.81
C HIS A 208 11.33 -19.03 -4.04
N ASP A 209 10.46 -18.31 -4.76
CA ASP A 209 9.33 -17.55 -4.21
C ASP A 209 8.05 -18.43 -4.17
N PHE A 210 8.12 -19.61 -3.55
CA PHE A 210 6.93 -20.42 -3.31
C PHE A 210 6.16 -19.89 -2.10
N PRO A 211 4.88 -19.51 -2.27
CA PRO A 211 4.08 -19.05 -1.15
C PRO A 211 3.99 -20.12 -0.06
N ASP A 212 4.24 -19.70 1.17
CA ASP A 212 3.95 -20.51 2.34
C ASP A 212 2.42 -20.58 2.55
N GLY A 213 1.88 -21.78 2.66
CA GLY A 213 0.45 -22.00 2.82
C GLY A 213 -0.10 -21.51 4.17
N GLU A 214 0.74 -21.44 5.21
CA GLU A 214 0.36 -20.96 6.54
C GLU A 214 0.52 -19.44 6.66
N LEU A 215 1.61 -18.87 6.12
CA LEU A 215 1.88 -17.44 6.18
C LEU A 215 1.09 -16.64 5.13
N GLY A 216 0.77 -17.23 4.00
CA GLY A 216 -0.07 -16.64 2.97
C GLY A 216 0.48 -15.35 2.37
N LYS A 217 -0.40 -14.37 2.23
CA LYS A 217 -0.10 -13.03 1.69
C LYS A 217 -0.61 -11.96 2.63
N ALA A 218 0.14 -10.88 2.72
CA ALA A 218 -0.34 -9.65 3.32
C ALA A 218 -1.05 -8.79 2.27
N ILE A 219 -2.20 -8.26 2.63
CA ILE A 219 -3.05 -7.40 1.80
C ILE A 219 -3.17 -6.04 2.50
N PRO A 220 -2.25 -5.09 2.26
CA PRO A 220 -2.33 -3.79 2.90
C PRO A 220 -3.38 -2.93 2.20
N TYR A 221 -4.47 -2.59 2.89
CA TYR A 221 -5.43 -1.59 2.45
C TYR A 221 -5.15 -0.27 3.16
N GLY A 222 -4.88 0.77 2.39
CA GLY A 222 -4.49 2.06 2.91
C GLY A 222 -5.62 3.09 2.90
N ILE A 223 -5.61 3.94 3.90
CA ILE A 223 -6.39 5.17 3.97
C ILE A 223 -5.40 6.32 4.21
N TYR A 224 -5.39 7.30 3.32
CA TYR A 224 -4.60 8.51 3.47
C TYR A 224 -5.52 9.69 3.70
N ASP A 225 -5.44 10.29 4.87
CA ASP A 225 -6.13 11.52 5.22
C ASP A 225 -5.38 12.70 4.60
N VAL A 226 -6.07 13.37 3.67
CA VAL A 226 -5.45 14.41 2.82
C VAL A 226 -5.16 15.69 3.60
N ALA A 227 -5.97 16.02 4.60
CA ALA A 227 -5.81 17.23 5.39
C ALA A 227 -4.84 17.05 6.54
N ALA A 228 -4.90 15.90 7.22
CA ALA A 228 -4.05 15.59 8.35
C ALA A 228 -2.63 15.13 7.95
N ASP A 229 -2.36 14.87 6.66
CA ASP A 229 -1.14 14.20 6.16
C ASP A 229 -0.83 12.92 6.97
N ALA A 230 -1.86 12.09 7.17
CA ALA A 230 -1.79 10.90 8.01
C ALA A 230 -2.24 9.66 7.24
N GLY A 231 -1.54 8.54 7.46
CA GLY A 231 -1.83 7.24 6.88
C GLY A 231 -2.40 6.26 7.92
N TRP A 232 -3.35 5.46 7.49
CA TRP A 232 -3.83 4.27 8.17
C TRP A 232 -3.75 3.08 7.24
N VAL A 233 -3.25 1.94 7.71
CA VAL A 233 -3.17 0.73 6.90
C VAL A 233 -3.70 -0.47 7.68
N SER A 234 -4.75 -1.09 7.16
CA SER A 234 -5.19 -2.41 7.60
C SER A 234 -4.46 -3.48 6.79
N VAL A 235 -3.74 -4.37 7.45
CA VAL A 235 -3.03 -5.47 6.81
C VAL A 235 -3.91 -6.71 6.91
N GLY A 236 -4.63 -7.03 5.86
CA GLY A 236 -5.47 -8.21 5.77
C GLY A 236 -4.69 -9.48 5.47
N THR A 237 -5.21 -10.61 5.94
CA THR A 237 -4.60 -11.94 5.77
C THR A 237 -5.43 -12.88 4.87
N ASP A 238 -6.66 -12.49 4.52
CA ASP A 238 -7.61 -13.33 3.79
C ASP A 238 -7.81 -12.88 2.33
N HIS A 239 -8.80 -12.06 2.05
CA HIS A 239 -9.18 -11.65 0.70
C HIS A 239 -9.35 -10.14 0.56
N ASP A 240 -8.93 -9.62 -0.60
CA ASP A 240 -9.13 -8.23 -0.99
C ASP A 240 -10.55 -8.06 -1.55
N THR A 241 -11.50 -7.86 -0.66
CA THR A 241 -12.93 -7.73 -0.98
C THR A 241 -13.45 -6.33 -0.65
N ALA A 242 -14.62 -5.98 -1.17
CA ALA A 242 -15.29 -4.74 -0.82
C ALA A 242 -15.58 -4.62 0.68
N ALA A 243 -15.93 -5.74 1.33
CA ALA A 243 -16.16 -5.79 2.77
C ALA A 243 -14.89 -5.48 3.57
N PHE A 244 -13.74 -6.05 3.19
CA PHE A 244 -12.44 -5.74 3.78
C PHE A 244 -12.06 -4.26 3.59
N ALA A 245 -12.27 -3.73 2.37
CA ALA A 245 -11.97 -2.34 2.06
C ALA A 245 -12.78 -1.36 2.94
N VAL A 246 -14.09 -1.61 3.11
CA VAL A 246 -14.95 -0.77 3.95
C VAL A 246 -14.69 -1.00 5.43
N GLU A 247 -14.38 -2.23 5.87
CA GLU A 247 -13.95 -2.49 7.25
C GLU A 247 -12.68 -1.71 7.59
N SER A 248 -11.75 -1.60 6.66
CA SER A 248 -10.55 -0.76 6.84
C SER A 248 -10.90 0.71 7.05
N ILE A 249 -11.87 1.25 6.29
CA ILE A 249 -12.37 2.62 6.48
C ILE A 249 -13.05 2.76 7.84
N ARG A 250 -13.84 1.78 8.27
CA ARG A 250 -14.51 1.75 9.57
C ARG A 250 -13.51 1.76 10.73
N ARG A 251 -12.44 0.96 10.63
CA ARG A 251 -11.37 0.92 11.63
C ARG A 251 -10.64 2.26 11.72
N TRP A 252 -10.27 2.83 10.59
CA TRP A 252 -9.68 4.16 10.55
C TRP A 252 -10.60 5.20 11.22
N TRP A 253 -11.88 5.21 10.86
CA TRP A 253 -12.84 6.16 11.42
C TRP A 253 -12.93 6.03 12.94
N ASN A 254 -13.10 4.82 13.45
CA ASN A 254 -13.25 4.56 14.89
C ASN A 254 -11.96 4.82 15.68
N ALA A 255 -10.79 4.54 15.13
CA ALA A 255 -9.52 4.65 15.83
C ALA A 255 -8.84 6.02 15.71
N ALA A 256 -9.14 6.76 14.64
CA ALA A 256 -8.47 8.04 14.36
C ALA A 256 -9.44 9.12 13.87
N GLY A 257 -10.29 8.81 12.88
CA GLY A 257 -11.11 9.80 12.19
C GLY A 257 -12.03 10.58 13.11
N GLN A 258 -12.76 9.91 14.01
CA GLN A 258 -13.65 10.57 14.98
C GLN A 258 -12.92 11.53 15.92
N ALA A 259 -11.70 11.19 16.31
CA ALA A 259 -10.92 12.05 17.21
C ALA A 259 -10.38 13.29 16.49
N VAL A 260 -10.00 13.15 15.22
CA VAL A 260 -9.50 14.27 14.39
C VAL A 260 -10.64 15.18 13.93
N TYR A 261 -11.82 14.60 13.66
CA TYR A 261 -13.00 15.29 13.11
C TYR A 261 -14.23 15.07 14.00
N PRO A 262 -14.26 15.55 15.26
CA PRO A 262 -15.34 15.22 16.22
C PRO A 262 -16.70 15.77 15.81
N GLY A 263 -16.74 16.77 14.94
CA GLY A 263 -17.99 17.39 14.44
C GLY A 263 -18.35 17.01 13.02
N ALA A 264 -17.61 16.09 12.39
CA ALA A 264 -17.86 15.75 11.00
C ALA A 264 -19.23 15.11 10.79
N ARG A 265 -19.88 15.56 9.72
CA ARG A 265 -21.15 15.01 9.22
C ARG A 265 -21.02 14.41 7.84
N ARG A 266 -19.91 14.69 7.16
CA ARG A 266 -19.63 14.24 5.80
C ARG A 266 -18.25 13.65 5.72
N LEU A 267 -18.07 12.71 4.82
CA LEU A 267 -16.78 12.12 4.48
C LEU A 267 -16.66 12.08 2.95
N LEU A 268 -15.57 12.57 2.41
CA LEU A 268 -15.23 12.35 1.00
C LEU A 268 -14.22 11.22 0.88
N VAL A 269 -14.58 10.20 0.10
CA VAL A 269 -13.71 9.09 -0.27
C VAL A 269 -13.30 9.25 -1.73
N THR A 270 -12.01 9.35 -2.00
CA THR A 270 -11.46 9.28 -3.35
C THR A 270 -10.81 7.92 -3.56
N ALA A 271 -11.20 7.21 -4.62
CA ALA A 271 -10.76 5.85 -4.91
C ALA A 271 -10.46 5.69 -6.41
N ASP A 272 -9.63 4.73 -6.76
CA ASP A 272 -9.44 4.39 -8.16
C ASP A 272 -10.66 3.63 -8.73
N ALA A 273 -10.63 3.34 -10.04
CA ALA A 273 -11.75 2.70 -10.74
C ALA A 273 -11.73 1.17 -10.63
N GLY A 274 -10.68 0.57 -10.07
CA GLY A 274 -10.44 -0.87 -10.05
C GLY A 274 -10.42 -1.48 -8.64
N GLY A 275 -10.21 -2.79 -8.57
CA GLY A 275 -10.02 -3.51 -7.32
C GLY A 275 -11.28 -3.65 -6.47
N SER A 276 -11.08 -3.83 -5.17
CA SER A 276 -12.12 -4.01 -4.15
C SER A 276 -13.04 -2.80 -3.98
N ASN A 277 -12.51 -1.61 -4.24
CA ASN A 277 -13.20 -0.32 -4.18
C ASN A 277 -13.69 0.20 -5.54
N SER A 278 -13.83 -0.69 -6.55
CA SER A 278 -14.27 -0.30 -7.90
C SER A 278 -15.69 0.28 -7.92
N TYR A 279 -15.89 1.32 -8.74
CA TYR A 279 -17.22 1.91 -8.96
C TYR A 279 -18.24 0.92 -9.52
N ARG A 280 -17.80 -0.16 -10.16
CA ARG A 280 -18.67 -1.22 -10.68
C ARG A 280 -19.11 -2.22 -9.61
N THR A 281 -18.39 -2.28 -8.48
CA THR A 281 -18.64 -3.25 -7.42
C THR A 281 -19.85 -2.83 -6.59
N ARG A 282 -20.94 -3.57 -6.72
CA ARG A 282 -22.19 -3.29 -5.97
C ARG A 282 -22.00 -3.51 -4.47
N ALA A 283 -21.22 -4.54 -4.09
CA ALA A 283 -20.90 -4.82 -2.69
C ALA A 283 -20.17 -3.65 -2.02
N TRP A 284 -19.27 -2.94 -2.72
CA TRP A 284 -18.65 -1.72 -2.23
C TRP A 284 -19.67 -0.65 -1.83
N LYS A 285 -20.69 -0.44 -2.67
CA LYS A 285 -21.75 0.54 -2.39
C LYS A 285 -22.62 0.11 -1.21
N ALA A 286 -22.93 -1.18 -1.11
CA ALA A 286 -23.74 -1.72 -0.01
C ALA A 286 -23.01 -1.64 1.33
N GLU A 287 -21.73 -2.03 1.37
CA GLU A 287 -20.91 -1.95 2.58
C GLU A 287 -20.69 -0.50 3.02
N LEU A 288 -20.45 0.43 2.08
CA LEU A 288 -20.35 1.86 2.39
C LEU A 288 -21.66 2.46 2.89
N ALA A 289 -22.82 2.02 2.38
CA ALA A 289 -24.12 2.46 2.90
C ALA A 289 -24.32 1.99 4.35
N ALA A 290 -23.92 0.77 4.66
CA ALA A 290 -23.93 0.25 6.03
C ALA A 290 -23.00 1.06 6.95
N PHE A 291 -21.80 1.37 6.47
CA PHE A 291 -20.84 2.22 7.20
C PHE A 291 -21.39 3.65 7.40
N ALA A 292 -21.96 4.26 6.36
CA ALA A 292 -22.55 5.60 6.45
C ALA A 292 -23.63 5.67 7.54
N LEU A 293 -24.51 4.69 7.58
CA LEU A 293 -25.55 4.57 8.61
C LEU A 293 -24.95 4.37 10.01
N GLU A 294 -23.97 3.50 10.15
CA GLU A 294 -23.31 3.19 11.42
C GLU A 294 -22.56 4.40 11.98
N ALA A 295 -21.81 5.10 11.12
CA ALA A 295 -21.03 6.26 11.50
C ALA A 295 -21.84 7.56 11.62
N GLY A 296 -23.08 7.60 11.13
CA GLY A 296 -23.88 8.80 11.04
C GLY A 296 -23.35 9.82 10.02
N LEU A 297 -22.58 9.37 9.02
CA LEU A 297 -21.91 10.21 8.05
C LEU A 297 -22.59 10.15 6.67
N THR A 298 -22.72 11.29 6.02
CA THR A 298 -22.97 11.34 4.59
C THR A 298 -21.65 11.06 3.85
N VAL A 299 -21.55 9.91 3.19
CA VAL A 299 -20.32 9.48 2.51
C VAL A 299 -20.43 9.79 1.02
N THR A 300 -19.62 10.73 0.56
CA THR A 300 -19.47 11.02 -0.88
C THR A 300 -18.27 10.24 -1.42
N VAL A 301 -18.48 9.55 -2.55
CA VAL A 301 -17.42 8.80 -3.23
C VAL A 301 -17.17 9.42 -4.60
N CYS A 302 -15.90 9.66 -4.91
CA CYS A 302 -15.47 10.09 -6.23
C CYS A 302 -14.38 9.16 -6.74
N HIS A 303 -14.65 8.44 -7.83
CA HIS A 303 -13.67 7.56 -8.45
C HIS A 303 -12.83 8.30 -9.49
N PHE A 304 -11.54 7.99 -9.50
CA PHE A 304 -10.66 8.41 -10.58
C PHE A 304 -11.06 7.72 -11.89
N PRO A 305 -10.83 8.37 -13.04
CA PRO A 305 -11.10 7.76 -14.35
C PRO A 305 -10.32 6.44 -14.52
N PRO A 306 -10.87 5.46 -15.26
CA PRO A 306 -10.15 4.22 -15.55
C PRO A 306 -8.75 4.47 -16.14
N GLY A 307 -7.76 3.70 -15.72
CA GLY A 307 -6.37 3.82 -16.18
C GLY A 307 -5.56 4.95 -15.54
N THR A 308 -6.10 5.62 -14.53
CA THR A 308 -5.44 6.76 -13.87
C THR A 308 -5.07 6.50 -12.40
N SER A 309 -4.98 5.25 -11.97
CA SER A 309 -4.67 4.85 -10.58
C SER A 309 -3.39 5.50 -10.06
N LYS A 310 -2.36 5.69 -10.91
CA LYS A 310 -1.13 6.39 -10.53
C LYS A 310 -1.33 7.83 -10.04
N TRP A 311 -2.49 8.44 -10.30
CA TRP A 311 -2.83 9.79 -9.84
C TRP A 311 -3.59 9.81 -8.52
N ASN A 312 -3.94 8.63 -7.99
CA ASN A 312 -4.51 8.52 -6.65
C ASN A 312 -3.49 9.01 -5.62
N LYS A 313 -3.88 9.95 -4.75
CA LYS A 313 -2.95 10.61 -3.82
C LYS A 313 -2.25 9.62 -2.90
N ILE A 314 -2.94 8.58 -2.47
CA ILE A 314 -2.39 7.56 -1.58
C ILE A 314 -1.14 6.87 -2.16
N GLU A 315 -1.09 6.67 -3.49
CA GLU A 315 0.06 6.05 -4.16
C GLU A 315 1.35 6.83 -3.94
N HIS A 316 1.27 8.16 -4.04
CA HIS A 316 2.44 9.03 -3.92
C HIS A 316 2.72 9.48 -2.48
N ARG A 317 1.66 9.65 -1.68
CA ARG A 317 1.78 10.22 -0.34
C ARG A 317 1.97 9.19 0.76
N LEU A 318 1.55 7.93 0.53
CA LEU A 318 1.64 6.85 1.50
C LEU A 318 2.39 5.63 0.95
N PHE A 319 1.90 5.01 -0.12
CA PHE A 319 2.41 3.72 -0.59
C PHE A 319 3.84 3.77 -1.13
N SER A 320 4.24 4.88 -1.78
CA SER A 320 5.63 5.09 -2.20
C SER A 320 6.59 5.08 -1.02
N HIS A 321 6.22 5.74 0.09
CA HIS A 321 7.03 5.81 1.31
C HIS A 321 7.11 4.46 2.03
N ILE A 322 5.99 3.74 2.12
CA ILE A 322 5.99 2.36 2.64
C ILE A 322 6.91 1.48 1.78
N THR A 323 6.82 1.57 0.46
CA THR A 323 7.68 0.81 -0.46
C THR A 323 9.15 1.15 -0.26
N MET A 324 9.51 2.42 -0.05
CA MET A 324 10.88 2.84 0.26
C MET A 324 11.37 2.25 1.58
N ASN A 325 10.51 2.18 2.60
CA ASN A 325 10.85 1.61 3.91
C ASN A 325 11.05 0.07 3.86
N TRP A 326 10.45 -0.61 2.89
CA TRP A 326 10.59 -2.05 2.68
C TRP A 326 11.79 -2.47 1.83
N ARG A 327 12.48 -1.51 1.19
CA ARG A 327 13.56 -1.82 0.24
C ARG A 327 14.68 -2.63 0.89
N GLY A 328 14.99 -3.78 0.28
CA GLY A 328 16.08 -4.66 0.70
C GLY A 328 15.77 -5.51 1.94
N ARG A 329 14.61 -5.37 2.56
CA ARG A 329 14.20 -6.09 3.77
C ARG A 329 13.23 -7.21 3.44
N PRO A 330 13.49 -8.48 3.78
CA PRO A 330 12.50 -9.55 3.69
C PRO A 330 11.32 -9.30 4.63
N LEU A 331 10.10 -9.55 4.16
CA LEU A 331 8.85 -9.38 4.91
C LEU A 331 8.48 -10.71 5.59
N THR A 332 9.21 -11.07 6.63
CA THR A 332 9.21 -12.41 7.23
C THR A 332 7.95 -12.80 8.00
N SER A 333 7.17 -11.83 8.44
CA SER A 333 5.91 -12.05 9.16
C SER A 333 4.95 -10.89 8.98
N HIS A 334 3.67 -11.10 9.28
CA HIS A 334 2.68 -10.02 9.32
C HIS A 334 3.04 -8.93 10.33
N GLU A 335 3.62 -9.29 11.47
CA GLU A 335 4.10 -8.34 12.47
C GLU A 335 5.20 -7.43 11.93
N VAL A 336 6.18 -7.99 11.20
CA VAL A 336 7.23 -7.20 10.53
C VAL A 336 6.64 -6.23 9.53
N ILE A 337 5.61 -6.66 8.77
CA ILE A 337 4.91 -5.83 7.81
C ILE A 337 4.20 -4.67 8.51
N VAL A 338 3.40 -4.95 9.53
CA VAL A 338 2.66 -3.94 10.31
C VAL A 338 3.63 -2.94 10.93
N ASN A 339 4.68 -3.42 11.60
CA ASN A 339 5.67 -2.56 12.29
C ASN A 339 6.43 -1.67 11.30
N THR A 340 6.81 -2.20 10.14
CA THR A 340 7.53 -1.42 9.12
C THR A 340 6.62 -0.42 8.41
N ILE A 341 5.35 -0.72 8.23
CA ILE A 341 4.36 0.25 7.76
C ILE A 341 4.19 1.37 8.78
N ALA A 342 3.97 1.03 10.05
CA ALA A 342 3.78 2.00 11.14
C ALA A 342 5.02 2.89 11.36
N ALA A 343 6.22 2.37 11.09
CA ALA A 343 7.46 3.14 11.18
C ALA A 343 7.70 4.08 9.98
N THR A 344 6.79 4.13 9.00
CA THR A 344 6.94 4.99 7.83
C THR A 344 6.69 6.44 8.19
N THR A 345 7.64 7.31 7.88
CA THR A 345 7.57 8.75 8.12
C THR A 345 8.24 9.52 6.97
N THR A 346 7.99 10.82 6.89
CA THR A 346 8.62 11.72 5.91
C THR A 346 9.15 12.98 6.58
N ARG A 347 9.98 13.73 5.87
CA ARG A 347 10.43 15.04 6.35
C ARG A 347 9.30 16.06 6.49
N THR A 348 8.19 15.84 5.81
CA THR A 348 7.01 16.72 5.84
C THR A 348 6.04 16.40 6.96
N GLY A 349 6.29 15.34 7.76
CA GLY A 349 5.51 15.04 8.94
C GLY A 349 4.47 13.93 8.78
N LEU A 350 4.48 13.17 7.66
CA LEU A 350 3.60 12.02 7.52
C LEU A 350 3.72 11.10 8.74
N THR A 351 2.59 10.78 9.35
CA THR A 351 2.46 9.76 10.40
C THR A 351 1.63 8.60 9.88
N VAL A 352 2.04 7.38 10.17
CA VAL A 352 1.35 6.17 9.71
C VAL A 352 1.01 5.29 10.89
N ARG A 353 -0.24 4.83 10.95
CA ARG A 353 -0.68 3.74 11.83
C ARG A 353 -0.98 2.51 10.99
N ALA A 354 -0.65 1.34 11.51
CA ALA A 354 -0.94 0.08 10.86
C ALA A 354 -1.42 -0.95 11.86
N GLU A 355 -2.38 -1.76 11.44
CA GLU A 355 -2.95 -2.83 12.26
C GLU A 355 -3.13 -4.10 11.42
N LEU A 356 -2.96 -5.25 12.05
CA LEU A 356 -3.32 -6.52 11.46
C LEU A 356 -4.85 -6.68 11.48
N ASP A 357 -5.40 -7.11 10.35
CA ASP A 357 -6.79 -7.52 10.24
C ASP A 357 -6.89 -9.03 10.00
N PRO A 358 -7.13 -9.84 11.03
CA PRO A 358 -7.30 -11.28 10.92
C PRO A 358 -8.72 -11.68 10.49
N GLY A 359 -9.57 -10.72 10.14
CA GLY A 359 -10.95 -10.97 9.73
C GLY A 359 -11.03 -11.78 8.44
N SER A 360 -12.06 -12.62 8.33
CA SER A 360 -12.37 -13.34 7.10
C SER A 360 -13.47 -12.63 6.33
N TYR A 361 -13.30 -12.51 5.02
CA TYR A 361 -14.15 -11.73 4.13
C TYR A 361 -14.62 -12.56 2.93
N ASP A 362 -15.93 -12.81 2.85
CA ASP A 362 -16.51 -13.61 1.78
C ASP A 362 -16.22 -13.01 0.39
N THR A 363 -15.78 -13.87 -0.53
CA THR A 363 -15.61 -13.51 -1.94
C THR A 363 -16.88 -13.77 -2.74
N GLY A 364 -17.04 -13.07 -3.87
CA GLY A 364 -18.14 -13.31 -4.79
C GLY A 364 -19.52 -12.90 -4.28
N VAL A 365 -19.60 -12.03 -3.28
CA VAL A 365 -20.88 -11.48 -2.77
C VAL A 365 -21.63 -10.77 -3.88
N LYS A 366 -22.84 -11.25 -4.17
CA LYS A 366 -23.72 -10.68 -5.19
C LYS A 366 -24.77 -9.79 -4.54
N ILE A 367 -24.92 -8.59 -5.04
CA ILE A 367 -25.98 -7.63 -4.68
C ILE A 367 -26.96 -7.56 -5.84
N SER A 368 -28.24 -7.86 -5.59
CA SER A 368 -29.29 -7.81 -6.61
C SER A 368 -29.60 -6.37 -7.04
N ASP A 369 -30.36 -6.21 -8.12
CA ASP A 369 -30.81 -4.88 -8.57
C ASP A 369 -31.71 -4.22 -7.56
N GLU A 370 -32.60 -4.98 -6.91
CA GLU A 370 -33.51 -4.50 -5.88
C GLU A 370 -32.73 -4.05 -4.62
N GLN A 371 -31.73 -4.83 -4.20
CA GLN A 371 -30.85 -4.46 -3.09
C GLN A 371 -30.07 -3.19 -3.39
N LEU A 372 -29.55 -3.05 -4.61
CA LEU A 372 -28.84 -1.83 -5.01
C LEU A 372 -29.78 -0.62 -5.08
N ALA A 373 -31.00 -0.81 -5.61
CA ALA A 373 -32.00 0.26 -5.71
C ALA A 373 -32.52 0.71 -4.35
N SER A 374 -32.51 -0.17 -3.34
CA SER A 374 -32.92 0.17 -1.98
C SER A 374 -31.89 1.00 -1.21
N LEU A 375 -30.64 1.08 -1.66
CA LEU A 375 -29.62 1.85 -0.97
C LEU A 375 -29.94 3.35 -0.99
N PRO A 376 -29.65 4.10 0.10
CA PRO A 376 -29.77 5.55 0.15
C PRO A 376 -28.63 6.22 -0.64
N LEU A 377 -28.57 5.91 -1.94
CA LEU A 377 -27.51 6.31 -2.87
C LEU A 377 -28.04 7.35 -3.84
N ASP A 378 -27.45 8.54 -3.79
CA ASP A 378 -27.70 9.63 -4.72
C ASP A 378 -26.57 9.71 -5.74
N ARG A 379 -26.87 9.47 -7.02
CA ARG A 379 -25.92 9.64 -8.11
C ARG A 379 -25.79 11.12 -8.43
N HIS A 380 -24.57 11.61 -8.61
CA HIS A 380 -24.34 12.99 -9.00
C HIS A 380 -24.71 13.21 -10.48
N GLY A 381 -25.03 14.44 -10.84
CA GLY A 381 -25.34 14.80 -12.23
C GLY A 381 -24.14 14.65 -13.18
N TRP A 382 -22.92 14.71 -12.65
CA TRP A 382 -21.69 14.47 -13.39
C TRP A 382 -21.18 13.04 -13.12
N HIS A 383 -21.15 12.20 -14.13
CA HIS A 383 -20.70 10.80 -14.05
C HIS A 383 -21.20 10.08 -12.78
N GLY A 384 -22.51 9.94 -12.64
CA GLY A 384 -23.16 9.36 -11.46
C GLY A 384 -22.75 7.92 -11.13
N ASP A 385 -22.07 7.22 -12.03
CA ASP A 385 -21.46 5.93 -11.75
C ASP A 385 -20.12 6.09 -11.01
N TRP A 386 -19.38 7.15 -11.29
CA TRP A 386 -18.11 7.46 -10.63
C TRP A 386 -18.28 8.33 -9.38
N ASN A 387 -19.35 9.14 -9.36
CA ASN A 387 -19.59 10.15 -8.33
C ASN A 387 -20.97 9.94 -7.72
N TYR A 388 -21.01 9.60 -6.46
CA TYR A 388 -22.25 9.36 -5.75
C TYR A 388 -22.11 9.65 -4.26
N THR A 389 -23.25 9.87 -3.59
CA THR A 389 -23.33 10.11 -2.15
C THR A 389 -24.24 9.06 -1.51
N LEU A 390 -23.78 8.50 -0.41
CA LEU A 390 -24.53 7.58 0.44
C LEU A 390 -24.92 8.32 1.72
N ARG A 391 -26.24 8.34 2.03
CA ARG A 391 -26.76 9.00 3.21
C ARG A 391 -26.78 8.05 4.41
N PRO A 392 -26.70 8.57 5.64
CA PRO A 392 -26.80 7.77 6.85
C PRO A 392 -28.28 7.40 7.15
N GLU A 393 -28.94 6.84 6.15
CA GLU A 393 -30.34 6.43 6.18
C GLU A 393 -30.43 4.91 6.02
N HIS A 394 -31.51 4.33 6.53
CA HIS A 394 -31.80 2.93 6.23
C HIS A 394 -32.08 2.75 4.74
N PRO A 395 -31.73 1.59 4.14
CA PRO A 395 -32.11 1.26 2.78
C PRO A 395 -33.62 1.51 2.57
N ARG A 396 -33.96 2.22 1.51
CA ARG A 396 -35.38 2.46 1.16
C ARG A 396 -35.96 1.14 0.70
N LEU A 397 -36.88 0.59 1.43
CA LEU A 397 -37.71 -0.49 0.91
C LEU A 397 -38.35 0.00 -0.39
N PRO A 398 -38.32 -0.77 -1.51
CA PRO A 398 -39.10 -0.42 -2.70
C PRO A 398 -40.51 -0.12 -2.25
N ALA A 399 -41.11 0.99 -2.76
CA ALA A 399 -42.46 1.40 -2.41
C ALA A 399 -43.37 0.17 -2.48
N ALA A 400 -43.82 -0.28 -1.33
CA ALA A 400 -44.64 -1.46 -1.24
C ALA A 400 -45.89 -1.27 -2.15
N ALA A 401 -46.15 -2.25 -3.01
CA ALA A 401 -47.55 -2.51 -3.38
C ALA A 401 -48.40 -2.48 -2.09
N PRO A 402 -49.64 -1.99 -2.13
CA PRO A 402 -50.41 -1.59 -0.94
C PRO A 402 -50.30 -2.61 0.17
N ALA A 403 -49.94 -2.14 1.34
CA ALA A 403 -49.45 -2.85 2.51
C ALA A 403 -50.16 -4.20 2.73
N ALA A 404 -49.42 -5.28 2.47
CA ALA A 404 -49.63 -6.50 3.25
C ALA A 404 -49.18 -6.17 4.68
N ALA A 405 -49.93 -6.59 5.66
CA ALA A 405 -49.68 -6.40 7.08
C ALA A 405 -48.21 -6.79 7.41
N PRO A 406 -47.54 -6.10 8.38
CA PRO A 406 -46.16 -6.43 8.73
C PRO A 406 -46.06 -7.93 8.97
N PRO A 407 -45.04 -8.63 8.41
CA PRO A 407 -44.89 -10.05 8.63
C PRO A 407 -44.84 -10.28 10.14
N ALA A 408 -45.69 -11.12 10.63
CA ALA A 408 -45.73 -11.51 12.02
C ALA A 408 -44.30 -11.91 12.43
N ARG A 409 -43.83 -11.34 13.56
CA ARG A 409 -42.48 -11.62 14.10
C ARG A 409 -42.30 -13.13 14.11
N ARG A 410 -41.36 -13.64 13.32
CA ARG A 410 -41.15 -15.07 13.19
C ARG A 410 -40.78 -15.61 14.57
N ASP A 411 -41.47 -16.63 15.02
CA ASP A 411 -41.14 -17.30 16.27
C ASP A 411 -39.85 -18.12 16.05
N SER A 412 -38.72 -17.51 16.37
CA SER A 412 -37.40 -18.15 16.25
C SER A 412 -37.11 -19.14 17.41
N THR A 413 -38.04 -19.26 18.35
CA THR A 413 -37.88 -20.19 19.49
C THR A 413 -37.80 -21.64 19.05
N SER A 414 -38.52 -22.03 18.00
CA SER A 414 -38.46 -23.38 17.41
C SER A 414 -37.12 -23.70 16.73
N TRP A 415 -36.32 -22.68 16.39
CA TRP A 415 -35.03 -22.86 15.71
C TRP A 415 -33.90 -23.21 16.68
N ALA A 416 -34.13 -23.10 17.99
CA ALA A 416 -33.20 -23.55 19.02
C ALA A 416 -33.16 -25.11 19.17
N HIS A 417 -33.48 -25.83 18.11
CA HIS A 417 -33.52 -27.29 18.06
C HIS A 417 -32.10 -27.89 18.05
N PRO A 418 -31.87 -29.05 18.71
CA PRO A 418 -30.58 -29.72 18.78
C PRO A 418 -29.92 -29.97 17.42
N ALA A 419 -30.69 -30.30 16.38
CA ALA A 419 -30.17 -30.49 15.04
C ALA A 419 -29.48 -29.22 14.49
N LEU A 420 -29.96 -28.04 14.86
CA LEU A 420 -29.44 -26.75 14.43
C LEU A 420 -28.35 -26.21 15.38
N THR A 421 -28.60 -26.29 16.68
CA THR A 421 -27.70 -25.73 17.70
C THR A 421 -26.57 -26.68 18.10
N GLY A 422 -26.76 -28.01 17.93
CA GLY A 422 -25.83 -29.02 18.40
C GLY A 422 -25.93 -29.32 19.89
N MET A 423 -26.91 -28.74 20.59
CA MET A 423 -27.05 -28.90 22.04
C MET A 423 -28.49 -29.20 22.45
N PRO A 424 -28.71 -29.90 23.60
CA PRO A 424 -30.02 -30.10 24.18
C PRO A 424 -30.75 -28.79 24.49
N PRO A 425 -32.09 -28.75 24.52
CA PRO A 425 -32.86 -27.53 24.81
C PRO A 425 -32.54 -26.92 26.19
N ALA A 426 -32.24 -27.73 27.18
CA ALA A 426 -31.86 -27.29 28.52
C ALA A 426 -30.54 -26.51 28.49
N ASP A 427 -29.54 -27.01 27.77
CA ASP A 427 -28.21 -26.41 27.63
C ASP A 427 -28.31 -25.09 26.82
N TRP A 428 -29.18 -25.06 25.80
CA TRP A 428 -29.49 -23.84 25.05
C TRP A 428 -30.04 -22.75 25.97
N THR A 429 -31.04 -23.08 26.80
CA THR A 429 -31.63 -22.13 27.73
C THR A 429 -30.60 -21.63 28.74
N GLN A 430 -29.81 -22.55 29.30
CA GLN A 430 -28.74 -22.19 30.23
C GLN A 430 -27.67 -21.28 29.58
N LEU A 431 -27.27 -21.54 28.34
CA LEU A 431 -26.33 -20.71 27.60
C LEU A 431 -26.89 -19.30 27.34
N ALA A 432 -28.16 -19.24 26.89
CA ALA A 432 -28.82 -17.96 26.60
C ALA A 432 -28.91 -17.10 27.88
N ASP A 433 -29.36 -17.69 29.00
CA ASP A 433 -29.47 -16.99 30.28
C ASP A 433 -28.09 -16.54 30.82
N ALA A 434 -27.09 -17.41 30.67
CA ALA A 434 -25.75 -17.12 31.13
C ALA A 434 -25.07 -15.99 30.36
N LEU A 435 -25.51 -15.67 29.15
CA LEU A 435 -24.97 -14.58 28.33
C LEU A 435 -25.68 -13.25 28.54
N VAL A 436 -26.81 -13.17 29.26
CA VAL A 436 -27.57 -11.94 29.47
C VAL A 436 -26.69 -10.86 30.13
N ILE A 437 -26.11 -11.19 31.28
CA ILE A 437 -25.29 -10.21 32.05
C ILE A 437 -24.01 -9.80 31.29
N PRO A 438 -23.19 -10.74 30.78
CA PRO A 438 -22.02 -10.37 29.99
C PRO A 438 -22.34 -9.53 28.75
N TYR A 439 -23.41 -9.84 28.04
CA TYR A 439 -23.85 -9.06 26.89
C TYR A 439 -24.26 -7.66 27.26
N GLN A 440 -25.04 -7.49 28.36
CA GLN A 440 -25.44 -6.17 28.84
C GLN A 440 -24.22 -5.33 29.27
N ALA A 441 -23.26 -5.94 29.98
CA ALA A 441 -22.03 -5.29 30.39
C ALA A 441 -21.20 -4.84 29.16
N HIS A 442 -21.05 -5.74 28.18
CA HIS A 442 -20.32 -5.42 26.95
C HIS A 442 -20.99 -4.30 26.15
N ARG A 443 -22.31 -4.34 26.04
CA ARG A 443 -23.11 -3.30 25.37
C ARG A 443 -23.01 -1.96 26.10
N GLU A 444 -23.10 -1.95 27.43
CA GLU A 444 -23.00 -0.71 28.20
C GLU A 444 -21.58 -0.12 28.16
N ALA A 445 -20.54 -0.96 28.19
CA ALA A 445 -19.16 -0.52 28.00
C ALA A 445 -18.97 0.16 26.63
N ALA A 446 -19.48 -0.45 25.57
CA ALA A 446 -19.43 0.13 24.23
C ALA A 446 -20.21 1.45 24.14
N LEU A 447 -21.39 1.53 24.77
CA LEU A 447 -22.19 2.75 24.84
C LEU A 447 -21.53 3.83 25.71
N HIS A 448 -20.86 3.45 26.80
CA HIS A 448 -20.10 4.37 27.66
C HIS A 448 -18.96 5.02 26.89
N ILE A 449 -18.21 4.23 26.11
CA ILE A 449 -17.14 4.74 25.24
C ILE A 449 -17.73 5.69 24.19
N ALA A 450 -18.80 5.27 23.50
CA ALA A 450 -19.44 6.07 22.46
C ALA A 450 -20.05 7.39 22.95
N ARG A 451 -20.48 7.46 24.22
CA ARG A 451 -21.07 8.65 24.85
C ARG A 451 -20.04 9.54 25.57
N GLY A 452 -18.82 9.06 25.76
CA GLY A 452 -17.81 9.75 26.56
C GLY A 452 -18.16 9.87 28.06
N GLY A 453 -18.98 8.93 28.60
CA GLY A 453 -19.37 8.93 30.01
C GLY A 453 -20.61 8.09 30.35
N PRO A 454 -21.05 8.11 31.64
CA PRO A 454 -22.17 7.29 32.11
C PRO A 454 -23.50 7.70 31.49
N ALA A 455 -24.47 6.76 31.47
CA ALA A 455 -25.80 6.98 30.92
C ALA A 455 -26.51 8.17 31.57
N ARG A 456 -26.95 9.14 30.75
CA ARG A 456 -27.85 10.21 31.22
C ARG A 456 -29.23 9.61 31.47
N ARG A 457 -29.90 10.07 32.53
CA ARG A 457 -31.19 9.56 33.01
C ARG A 457 -32.23 9.40 31.91
N LYS A 458 -32.83 8.19 31.85
CA LYS A 458 -33.85 7.63 30.97
C LYS A 458 -33.44 7.47 29.49
N PRO A 459 -33.50 6.24 28.95
CA PRO A 459 -33.44 6.06 27.52
C PRO A 459 -34.65 6.73 26.88
N ALA A 460 -34.43 7.72 26.03
CA ALA A 460 -35.44 8.15 25.07
C ALA A 460 -35.85 6.92 24.24
N GLY A 461 -37.13 6.68 24.05
CA GLY A 461 -37.69 5.52 23.37
C GLY A 461 -37.01 5.30 22.02
N GLY A 462 -36.04 4.38 21.99
CA GLY A 462 -35.42 3.90 20.76
C GLY A 462 -36.19 2.72 20.24
N TYR A 463 -36.17 2.52 18.92
CA TYR A 463 -36.71 1.32 18.31
C TYR A 463 -36.15 0.05 18.98
N PRO A 464 -36.95 -0.99 19.19
CA PRO A 464 -36.47 -2.26 19.72
C PRO A 464 -35.35 -2.81 18.81
N PRO A 465 -34.35 -3.47 19.40
CA PRO A 465 -33.25 -4.03 18.61
C PRO A 465 -33.82 -4.99 17.54
N ALA A 466 -33.24 -4.94 16.34
CA ALA A 466 -33.67 -5.76 15.21
C ALA A 466 -33.56 -7.28 15.50
N LEU A 467 -32.62 -7.66 16.40
CA LEU A 467 -32.40 -9.04 16.87
C LEU A 467 -32.42 -9.06 18.40
N THR A 468 -33.01 -10.13 18.96
CA THR A 468 -32.94 -10.44 20.38
C THR A 468 -31.60 -11.13 20.71
N LEU A 469 -31.21 -11.19 21.98
CA LEU A 469 -29.99 -11.88 22.39
C LEU A 469 -30.01 -13.37 22.01
N PRO A 470 -31.07 -14.15 22.21
CA PRO A 470 -31.13 -15.53 21.73
C PRO A 470 -30.96 -15.65 20.21
N GLU A 471 -31.54 -14.75 19.41
CA GLU A 471 -31.34 -14.75 17.96
C GLU A 471 -29.89 -14.47 17.57
N MET A 472 -29.21 -13.56 18.26
CA MET A 472 -27.81 -13.26 18.02
C MET A 472 -26.91 -14.46 18.37
N ILE A 473 -27.21 -15.18 19.46
CA ILE A 473 -26.52 -16.41 19.83
C ILE A 473 -26.74 -17.48 18.76
N LEU A 474 -27.99 -17.67 18.34
CA LEU A 474 -28.35 -18.65 17.33
C LEU A 474 -27.67 -18.38 15.99
N ILE A 475 -27.63 -17.13 15.55
CA ILE A 475 -26.88 -16.68 14.36
C ILE A 475 -25.42 -17.10 14.44
N THR A 476 -24.77 -16.83 15.57
CA THR A 476 -23.35 -17.13 15.77
C THR A 476 -23.09 -18.64 15.75
N ILE A 477 -23.97 -19.42 16.36
CA ILE A 477 -23.88 -20.89 16.38
C ILE A 477 -24.15 -21.48 14.99
N LEU A 478 -25.21 -21.08 14.30
CA LEU A 478 -25.54 -21.57 12.96
C LEU A 478 -24.41 -21.28 11.97
N ARG A 479 -23.82 -20.09 12.04
CA ARG A 479 -22.70 -19.74 11.18
C ARG A 479 -21.48 -20.63 11.41
N ALA A 480 -21.09 -20.79 12.66
CA ALA A 480 -19.91 -21.59 13.00
C ALA A 480 -20.13 -23.08 12.71
N ARG A 481 -21.32 -23.61 13.03
CA ARG A 481 -21.65 -25.02 12.90
C ARG A 481 -21.79 -25.49 11.45
N PHE A 482 -22.45 -24.68 10.60
CA PHE A 482 -22.75 -25.05 9.21
C PHE A 482 -21.97 -24.21 8.18
N ARG A 483 -21.04 -23.37 8.60
CA ARG A 483 -20.28 -22.44 7.74
C ARG A 483 -21.19 -21.59 6.83
N LEU A 484 -22.33 -21.14 7.39
CA LEU A 484 -23.32 -20.39 6.62
C LEU A 484 -22.79 -19.01 6.19
N PRO A 485 -22.95 -18.64 4.92
CA PRO A 485 -22.76 -17.26 4.46
C PRO A 485 -23.66 -16.29 5.23
N LEU A 486 -23.15 -15.09 5.55
CA LEU A 486 -23.91 -14.04 6.25
C LEU A 486 -25.25 -13.72 5.59
N ARG A 487 -25.30 -13.83 4.26
CA ARG A 487 -26.51 -13.58 3.48
C ARG A 487 -27.63 -14.54 3.82
N ILE A 488 -27.35 -15.84 3.93
CA ILE A 488 -28.37 -16.85 4.26
C ILE A 488 -28.97 -16.54 5.63
N LEU A 489 -28.12 -16.13 6.58
CA LEU A 489 -28.59 -15.73 7.91
C LEU A 489 -29.39 -14.42 7.85
N ALA A 490 -28.99 -13.46 7.02
CA ALA A 490 -29.73 -12.23 6.81
C ALA A 490 -31.13 -12.50 6.23
N ASP A 491 -31.21 -13.37 5.23
CA ASP A 491 -32.49 -13.79 4.61
C ASP A 491 -33.34 -14.59 5.61
N LEU A 492 -32.73 -15.51 6.41
CA LEU A 492 -33.41 -16.31 7.41
C LEU A 492 -34.03 -15.46 8.53
N PHE A 493 -33.29 -14.50 9.06
CA PHE A 493 -33.74 -13.66 10.17
C PHE A 493 -34.46 -12.37 9.72
N GLY A 494 -34.52 -12.12 8.42
CA GLY A 494 -35.19 -10.92 7.86
C GLY A 494 -34.49 -9.61 8.24
N VAL A 495 -33.16 -9.60 8.34
CA VAL A 495 -32.34 -8.44 8.68
C VAL A 495 -31.25 -8.20 7.65
N VAL A 496 -30.65 -7.02 7.66
CA VAL A 496 -29.53 -6.72 6.75
C VAL A 496 -28.24 -7.45 7.20
N ILE A 497 -27.36 -7.76 6.24
CA ILE A 497 -26.10 -8.50 6.47
C ILE A 497 -25.25 -7.85 7.56
N GLY A 498 -25.20 -6.52 7.61
CA GLY A 498 -24.47 -5.78 8.66
C GLY A 498 -24.98 -6.05 10.08
N THR A 499 -26.29 -6.30 10.25
CA THR A 499 -26.89 -6.69 11.54
C THR A 499 -26.41 -8.07 11.98
N ILE A 500 -26.30 -9.02 11.05
CA ILE A 500 -25.77 -10.37 11.30
C ILE A 500 -24.29 -10.31 11.69
N ALA A 501 -23.48 -9.59 10.93
CA ALA A 501 -22.04 -9.42 11.24
C ALA A 501 -21.82 -8.72 12.59
N LYS A 502 -22.68 -7.75 12.96
CA LYS A 502 -22.64 -7.11 14.27
C LYS A 502 -23.02 -8.09 15.39
N ALA A 503 -24.07 -8.88 15.18
CA ALA A 503 -24.48 -9.90 16.15
C ALA A 503 -23.34 -10.89 16.45
N GLU A 504 -22.69 -11.40 15.43
CA GLU A 504 -21.57 -12.32 15.56
C GLU A 504 -20.38 -11.68 16.30
N ARG A 505 -19.98 -10.46 15.93
CA ARG A 505 -18.90 -9.73 16.61
C ARG A 505 -19.16 -9.48 18.09
N GLN A 506 -20.40 -9.32 18.47
CA GLN A 506 -20.79 -9.11 19.88
C GLN A 506 -20.87 -10.40 20.67
N ILE A 507 -21.30 -11.48 20.04
CA ILE A 507 -21.55 -12.75 20.74
C ILE A 507 -20.33 -13.68 20.72
N ARG A 508 -19.57 -13.73 19.63
CA ARG A 508 -18.42 -14.64 19.51
C ARG A 508 -17.42 -14.52 20.66
N PRO A 509 -16.95 -13.31 21.03
CA PRO A 509 -16.03 -13.16 22.17
C PRO A 509 -16.63 -13.62 23.49
N LEU A 510 -17.94 -13.49 23.68
CA LEU A 510 -18.62 -13.90 24.90
C LEU A 510 -18.73 -15.43 25.02
N LEU A 511 -18.89 -16.11 23.88
CA LEU A 511 -18.83 -17.57 23.81
C LEU A 511 -17.41 -18.09 24.07
N ASP A 512 -16.42 -17.46 23.45
CA ASP A 512 -15.00 -17.82 23.60
C ASP A 512 -14.52 -17.63 25.05
N GLN A 513 -14.90 -16.55 25.72
CA GLN A 513 -14.61 -16.31 27.15
C GLN A 513 -15.19 -17.39 28.08
N ARG A 514 -16.24 -18.06 27.66
CA ARG A 514 -16.86 -19.17 28.39
C ARG A 514 -16.36 -20.55 27.95
N HIS A 515 -15.35 -20.59 27.09
CA HIS A 515 -14.82 -21.81 26.50
C HIS A 515 -15.91 -22.69 25.85
N HIS A 516 -16.97 -22.03 25.33
CA HIS A 516 -18.02 -22.72 24.63
C HIS A 516 -17.56 -23.10 23.23
N VAL A 517 -17.23 -24.38 23.04
CA VAL A 517 -16.80 -24.92 21.75
C VAL A 517 -18.04 -25.22 20.89
N ILE A 518 -18.12 -24.56 19.71
CA ILE A 518 -19.17 -24.87 18.74
C ILE A 518 -18.63 -25.95 17.79
N GLU A 519 -19.14 -27.15 17.92
CA GLU A 519 -18.74 -28.27 17.06
C GLU A 519 -19.32 -28.12 15.64
N PRO A 520 -18.47 -28.17 14.59
CA PRO A 520 -18.94 -28.19 13.21
C PRO A 520 -19.83 -29.40 12.94
N ALA A 521 -20.92 -29.20 12.22
CA ALA A 521 -21.86 -30.28 11.88
C ALA A 521 -21.37 -31.24 10.78
N GLY A 522 -20.15 -31.03 10.24
CA GLY A 522 -19.65 -31.80 9.10
C GLY A 522 -20.34 -31.49 7.77
N THR A 523 -21.41 -30.69 7.79
CA THR A 523 -22.19 -30.28 6.62
C THR A 523 -22.18 -28.75 6.50
N SER A 524 -22.07 -28.23 5.28
CA SER A 524 -22.15 -26.79 4.99
C SER A 524 -23.25 -26.54 3.96
N PHE A 525 -23.95 -25.43 4.08
CA PHE A 525 -25.03 -25.04 3.17
C PHE A 525 -24.69 -23.75 2.42
N LYS A 526 -25.00 -23.74 1.14
CA LYS A 526 -24.74 -22.58 0.24
C LYS A 526 -25.99 -21.80 -0.07
N THR A 527 -27.18 -22.34 0.21
CA THR A 527 -28.48 -21.74 -0.03
C THR A 527 -29.42 -21.87 1.17
N LEU A 528 -30.40 -20.95 1.28
CA LEU A 528 -31.43 -21.05 2.30
C LEU A 528 -32.31 -22.30 2.13
N GLY A 529 -32.54 -22.72 0.87
CA GLY A 529 -33.29 -23.94 0.56
C GLY A 529 -32.62 -25.21 1.08
N GLU A 530 -31.28 -25.33 0.99
CA GLU A 530 -30.52 -26.46 1.54
C GLU A 530 -30.63 -26.51 3.06
N LEU A 531 -30.51 -25.37 3.73
CA LEU A 531 -30.70 -25.29 5.20
C LEU A 531 -32.13 -25.63 5.60
N ALA A 532 -33.13 -25.14 4.86
CA ALA A 532 -34.54 -25.44 5.12
C ALA A 532 -34.87 -26.92 4.93
N ALA A 533 -34.33 -27.55 3.89
CA ALA A 533 -34.49 -29.01 3.66
C ALA A 533 -33.85 -29.81 4.79
N TYR A 534 -32.66 -29.41 5.24
CA TYR A 534 -32.02 -30.07 6.40
C TYR A 534 -32.85 -29.93 7.68
N ALA A 535 -33.34 -28.71 7.96
CA ALA A 535 -34.18 -28.45 9.13
C ALA A 535 -35.48 -29.27 9.09
N ALA A 536 -36.16 -29.33 7.93
CA ALA A 536 -37.37 -30.09 7.72
C ALA A 536 -37.15 -31.60 7.93
N ALA A 537 -36.02 -32.16 7.50
CA ALA A 537 -35.65 -33.56 7.75
C ALA A 537 -35.49 -33.87 9.25
N HIS A 538 -35.31 -32.85 10.10
CA HIS A 538 -35.24 -32.94 11.55
C HIS A 538 -36.49 -32.38 12.26
N SER A 539 -37.60 -32.28 11.54
CA SER A 539 -38.88 -31.76 12.05
C SER A 539 -38.85 -30.30 12.54
N VAL A 540 -37.95 -29.51 12.02
CA VAL A 540 -37.84 -28.08 12.32
C VAL A 540 -38.32 -27.24 11.13
N THR A 541 -39.33 -26.42 11.34
CA THR A 541 -39.84 -25.50 10.30
C THR A 541 -39.13 -24.15 10.40
N LEU A 542 -38.26 -23.84 9.44
CA LEU A 542 -37.67 -22.51 9.29
C LEU A 542 -38.67 -21.67 8.46
N GLY A 543 -39.67 -21.08 9.07
CA GLY A 543 -40.76 -20.32 8.43
C GLY A 543 -40.61 -19.96 6.95
N SER A 544 -41.60 -20.23 6.14
CA SER A 544 -41.60 -20.26 4.67
C SER A 544 -40.96 -19.03 4.00
N ALA A 545 -39.74 -19.22 3.43
CA ALA A 545 -39.28 -18.41 2.31
C ALA A 545 -39.73 -19.02 0.96
N THR A 546 -40.71 -19.94 0.98
CA THR A 546 -41.03 -20.82 -0.16
C THR A 546 -42.24 -20.32 -0.98
N GLU A 547 -42.85 -19.19 -0.64
CA GLU A 547 -44.00 -18.66 -1.40
C GLU A 547 -43.67 -17.52 -2.38
N ALA A 548 -42.41 -17.16 -2.57
CA ALA A 548 -42.00 -16.12 -3.51
C ALA A 548 -41.19 -16.60 -4.71
N ALA A 549 -41.23 -17.89 -5.01
CA ALA A 549 -40.50 -18.48 -6.16
C ALA A 549 -41.40 -19.53 -6.88
N SER A 550 -42.61 -19.17 -7.21
CA SER A 550 -43.43 -19.80 -8.26
C SER A 550 -43.95 -18.74 -9.23
#